data_f10f14b3c9baf61315fd0250146eefc4
#
_entry.id   f10f14b3c9baf61315fd0250146eefc4
#
_cell.length_a   1.000
_cell.length_b   1.000
_cell.length_c   1.000
_cell.angle_alpha   90.00
_cell.angle_beta   90.00
_cell.angle_gamma   90.00
#
_symmetry.space_group_name_H-M   'P 1'
#
loop_
_entity.id
_entity.type
_entity.pdbx_description
1 polymer ?
#
loop_
_entity_poly.entity_id
_entity_poly.type
_entity_poly.pdbx_seq_one_letter_code
_entity_poly.pdbx_strand_id
1 'polypeptide(L)'
;MNQYQRQETMNKVNRALQRARDTKSLIIGRGVVSRSAEMFLELFAGCKAVIVADENTWQVAGADVKESLDSSGIVSEQPYVFPARDFYAHWQHIESLKSYLESKDAIAIAVGSGVINDTVKLVSHMLGRRYMCVGTAASMDGFTAYGASITKDGNKQTFDCPAPLGFIMDSEIAAAAPKELAASGYADLIAKIPAGADWMLADAVGSEKIDSFAWELVQDGLKDALSIRLRFLPVTYP
;
A
#
# COMPACT_ATOMS: atom_id res chain seq x y z
N MET A 1 9.25 11.58 17.93
CA MET A 1 8.77 10.35 18.63
C MET A 1 9.91 9.82 19.49
N ASN A 2 9.70 9.64 20.78
CA ASN A 2 10.72 9.10 21.70
C ASN A 2 10.79 7.56 21.59
N GLN A 3 11.78 6.93 22.23
CA GLN A 3 12.01 5.48 22.16
C GLN A 3 10.82 4.66 22.69
N TYR A 4 10.15 5.11 23.73
CA TYR A 4 8.96 4.48 24.30
C TYR A 4 7.79 4.47 23.31
N GLN A 5 7.50 5.62 22.69
CA GLN A 5 6.45 5.73 21.68
C GLN A 5 6.71 4.84 20.45
N ARG A 6 8.00 4.72 20.03
CA ARG A 6 8.38 3.80 18.94
C ARG A 6 8.10 2.35 19.30
N GLN A 7 8.46 1.94 20.51
CA GLN A 7 8.23 0.57 20.97
C GLN A 7 6.74 0.25 21.07
N GLU A 8 5.94 1.18 21.56
CA GLU A 8 4.48 1.01 21.63
C GLU A 8 3.85 0.88 20.24
N THR A 9 4.25 1.73 19.30
CA THR A 9 3.81 1.65 17.89
C THR A 9 4.17 0.28 17.27
N MET A 10 5.41 -0.18 17.47
CA MET A 10 5.85 -1.49 16.98
C MET A 10 5.04 -2.64 17.57
N ASN A 11 4.72 -2.57 18.86
CA ASN A 11 3.88 -3.58 19.52
C ASN A 11 2.46 -3.62 18.92
N LYS A 12 1.86 -2.44 18.64
CA LYS A 12 0.55 -2.35 17.97
C LYS A 12 0.60 -2.95 16.56
N VAL A 13 1.62 -2.61 15.78
CA VAL A 13 1.82 -3.17 14.43
C VAL A 13 1.96 -4.69 14.48
N ASN A 14 2.77 -5.23 15.38
CA ASN A 14 2.96 -6.68 15.53
C ASN A 14 1.65 -7.40 15.90
N ARG A 15 0.87 -6.83 16.84
CA ARG A 15 -0.47 -7.35 17.18
C ARG A 15 -1.42 -7.32 15.98
N ALA A 16 -1.39 -6.25 15.18
CA ALA A 16 -2.19 -6.14 13.98
C ALA A 16 -1.81 -7.21 12.94
N LEU A 17 -0.51 -7.43 12.69
CA LEU A 17 -0.01 -8.46 11.79
C LEU A 17 -0.41 -9.88 12.23
N GLN A 18 -0.36 -10.17 13.53
CA GLN A 18 -0.80 -11.49 14.04
C GLN A 18 -2.29 -11.77 13.75
N ARG A 19 -3.12 -10.73 13.68
CA ARG A 19 -4.57 -10.84 13.37
C ARG A 19 -4.86 -10.71 11.88
N ALA A 20 -3.92 -10.19 11.08
CA ALA A 20 -4.12 -9.98 9.65
C ALA A 20 -4.24 -11.32 8.90
N ARG A 21 -5.29 -11.44 8.09
CA ARG A 21 -5.51 -12.63 7.25
C ARG A 21 -4.54 -12.68 6.07
N ASP A 22 -4.29 -11.54 5.45
CA ASP A 22 -3.58 -11.45 4.17
C ASP A 22 -2.11 -11.07 4.30
N THR A 23 -1.80 -9.97 4.97
CA THR A 23 -0.44 -9.45 5.10
C THR A 23 0.30 -10.21 6.22
N LYS A 24 1.49 -10.71 5.92
CA LYS A 24 2.32 -11.51 6.84
C LYS A 24 3.62 -10.83 7.22
N SER A 25 4.11 -9.92 6.40
CA SER A 25 5.34 -9.17 6.66
C SER A 25 5.14 -7.68 6.38
N LEU A 26 5.62 -6.82 7.28
CA LEU A 26 5.50 -5.36 7.19
C LEU A 26 6.82 -4.73 7.64
N ILE A 27 7.42 -3.91 6.78
CA ILE A 27 8.64 -3.15 7.08
C ILE A 27 8.39 -1.67 6.81
N ILE A 28 8.49 -0.84 7.83
CA ILE A 28 8.41 0.62 7.70
C ILE A 28 9.65 1.22 8.36
N GLY A 29 10.40 2.05 7.63
CA GLY A 29 11.62 2.66 8.14
C GLY A 29 12.34 3.52 7.12
N ARG A 30 13.58 3.91 7.44
CA ARG A 30 14.48 4.66 6.56
C ARG A 30 15.42 3.70 5.86
N GLY A 31 15.61 3.87 4.54
CA GLY A 31 16.52 3.05 3.73
C GLY A 31 16.09 1.58 3.62
N VAL A 32 14.83 1.28 3.92
CA VAL A 32 14.34 -0.11 4.01
C VAL A 32 13.99 -0.72 2.65
N VAL A 33 13.97 0.06 1.59
CA VAL A 33 13.75 -0.44 0.22
C VAL A 33 14.78 -1.52 -0.15
N SER A 34 16.00 -1.42 0.35
CA SER A 34 17.08 -2.41 0.18
C SER A 34 16.75 -3.79 0.76
N ARG A 35 15.74 -3.89 1.65
CA ARG A 35 15.27 -5.15 2.24
C ARG A 35 14.21 -5.86 1.39
N SER A 36 13.97 -5.39 0.17
CA SER A 36 12.96 -5.98 -0.73
C SER A 36 13.25 -7.44 -1.05
N ALA A 37 14.51 -7.79 -1.29
CA ALA A 37 14.90 -9.18 -1.53
C ALA A 37 14.75 -10.07 -0.30
N GLU A 38 15.09 -9.56 0.89
CA GLU A 38 14.92 -10.28 2.16
C GLU A 38 13.44 -10.67 2.35
N MET A 39 12.53 -9.71 2.22
CA MET A 39 11.09 -9.96 2.33
C MET A 39 10.58 -10.90 1.23
N PHE A 40 11.07 -10.73 0.00
CA PHE A 40 10.65 -11.60 -1.09
C PHE A 40 11.08 -13.06 -0.86
N LEU A 41 12.31 -13.31 -0.42
CA LEU A 41 12.79 -14.66 -0.08
C LEU A 41 12.03 -15.27 1.09
N GLU A 42 11.69 -14.47 2.10
CA GLU A 42 10.88 -14.92 3.24
C GLU A 42 9.49 -15.42 2.79
N LEU A 43 8.83 -14.67 1.91
CA LEU A 43 7.43 -14.89 1.56
C LEU A 43 7.23 -15.77 0.31
N PHE A 44 8.20 -15.78 -0.61
CA PHE A 44 8.07 -16.36 -1.95
C PHE A 44 9.33 -17.16 -2.36
N ALA A 45 9.89 -17.92 -1.41
CA ALA A 45 11.09 -18.71 -1.65
C ALA A 45 10.95 -19.59 -2.91
N GLY A 46 11.94 -19.53 -3.79
CA GLY A 46 11.98 -20.29 -5.05
C GLY A 46 11.14 -19.73 -6.19
N CYS A 47 10.38 -18.66 -5.97
CA CYS A 47 9.62 -18.00 -7.03
C CYS A 47 10.50 -16.98 -7.78
N LYS A 48 10.14 -16.71 -9.04
CA LYS A 48 10.64 -15.56 -9.78
C LYS A 48 9.86 -14.30 -9.39
N ALA A 49 10.50 -13.14 -9.52
CA ALA A 49 9.87 -11.86 -9.30
C ALA A 49 9.57 -11.13 -10.62
N VAL A 50 8.55 -10.26 -10.62
CA VAL A 50 8.33 -9.27 -11.66
C VAL A 50 7.94 -7.95 -11.03
N ILE A 51 8.71 -6.89 -11.30
CA ILE A 51 8.42 -5.55 -10.78
C ILE A 51 7.38 -4.90 -11.68
N VAL A 52 6.37 -4.29 -11.05
CA VAL A 52 5.35 -3.48 -11.72
C VAL A 52 5.39 -2.08 -11.12
N ALA A 53 5.64 -1.08 -11.96
CA ALA A 53 5.78 0.32 -11.59
C ALA A 53 5.18 1.23 -12.67
N ASP A 54 5.15 2.53 -12.46
CA ASP A 54 5.11 3.54 -13.51
C ASP A 54 6.51 4.18 -13.69
N GLU A 55 6.67 5.00 -14.73
CA GLU A 55 7.97 5.63 -15.04
C GLU A 55 8.55 6.43 -13.87
N ASN A 56 7.69 7.11 -13.07
CA ASN A 56 8.13 7.89 -11.91
C ASN A 56 8.55 6.96 -10.77
N THR A 57 7.72 5.99 -10.42
CA THR A 57 7.97 5.08 -9.30
C THR A 57 9.08 4.09 -9.59
N TRP A 58 9.31 3.78 -10.88
CA TRP A 58 10.50 3.06 -11.31
C TRP A 58 11.80 3.81 -10.96
N GLN A 59 11.83 5.13 -11.22
CA GLN A 59 13.03 5.95 -10.94
C GLN A 59 13.27 6.15 -9.44
N VAL A 60 12.21 6.25 -8.63
CA VAL A 60 12.36 6.55 -7.19
C VAL A 60 12.57 5.32 -6.31
N ALA A 61 12.20 4.13 -6.76
CA ALA A 61 12.31 2.90 -5.98
C ALA A 61 12.43 1.63 -6.83
N GLY A 62 11.89 1.59 -8.05
CA GLY A 62 11.85 0.38 -8.88
C GLY A 62 13.23 -0.16 -9.21
N ALA A 63 14.17 0.72 -9.55
CA ALA A 63 15.56 0.37 -9.82
C ALA A 63 16.25 -0.22 -8.59
N ASP A 64 16.06 0.38 -7.41
CA ASP A 64 16.65 -0.09 -6.15
C ASP A 64 16.09 -1.46 -5.73
N VAL A 65 14.77 -1.66 -5.92
CA VAL A 65 14.14 -2.98 -5.72
C VAL A 65 14.76 -4.00 -6.66
N LYS A 66 14.94 -3.65 -7.94
CA LYS A 66 15.58 -4.54 -8.93
C LYS A 66 17.02 -4.91 -8.52
N GLU A 67 17.81 -3.93 -8.12
CA GLU A 67 19.19 -4.14 -7.65
C GLU A 67 19.22 -5.05 -6.40
N SER A 68 18.30 -4.84 -5.45
CA SER A 68 18.16 -5.69 -4.27
C SER A 68 17.89 -7.14 -4.64
N LEU A 69 16.98 -7.39 -5.59
CA LEU A 69 16.66 -8.73 -6.07
C LEU A 69 17.86 -9.39 -6.77
N ASP A 70 18.50 -8.68 -7.69
CA ASP A 70 19.63 -9.18 -8.47
C ASP A 70 20.83 -9.51 -7.58
N SER A 71 21.16 -8.64 -6.63
CA SER A 71 22.24 -8.84 -5.66
C SER A 71 22.01 -10.06 -4.76
N SER A 72 20.76 -10.44 -4.58
CA SER A 72 20.37 -11.61 -3.78
C SER A 72 20.16 -12.89 -4.61
N GLY A 73 20.45 -12.83 -5.92
CA GLY A 73 20.31 -13.97 -6.83
C GLY A 73 18.86 -14.36 -7.15
N ILE A 74 17.90 -13.49 -6.89
CA ILE A 74 16.50 -13.72 -7.23
C ILE A 74 16.30 -13.51 -8.73
N VAL A 75 15.83 -14.52 -9.43
CA VAL A 75 15.50 -14.43 -10.85
C VAL A 75 14.31 -13.51 -11.02
N SER A 76 14.47 -12.43 -11.78
CA SER A 76 13.40 -11.51 -12.10
C SER A 76 13.11 -11.45 -13.59
N GLU A 77 11.83 -11.41 -13.94
CA GLU A 77 11.35 -11.16 -15.30
C GLU A 77 11.55 -9.68 -15.65
N GLN A 78 11.42 -9.36 -16.93
CA GLN A 78 11.44 -7.97 -17.39
C GLN A 78 10.40 -7.15 -16.61
N PRO A 79 10.74 -6.00 -16.04
CA PRO A 79 9.78 -5.15 -15.34
C PRO A 79 8.64 -4.68 -16.27
N TYR A 80 7.43 -4.57 -15.74
CA TYR A 80 6.32 -3.92 -16.41
C TYR A 80 6.19 -2.48 -15.92
N VAL A 81 6.50 -1.53 -16.77
CA VAL A 81 6.49 -0.11 -16.42
C VAL A 81 5.40 0.59 -17.22
N PHE A 82 4.40 1.12 -16.52
CA PHE A 82 3.35 1.94 -17.11
C PHE A 82 3.88 3.33 -17.46
N PRO A 83 3.37 3.98 -18.53
CA PRO A 83 3.64 5.40 -18.75
C PRO A 83 3.07 6.21 -17.56
N ALA A 84 3.85 7.19 -17.08
CA ALA A 84 3.42 8.00 -15.93
C ALA A 84 2.28 8.97 -16.28
N ARG A 85 2.24 9.40 -17.55
CA ARG A 85 1.21 10.32 -18.02
C ARG A 85 -0.14 9.62 -18.13
N ASP A 86 -1.17 10.24 -17.56
CA ASP A 86 -2.57 9.79 -17.62
C ASP A 86 -2.78 8.35 -17.10
N PHE A 87 -1.90 7.91 -16.17
CA PHE A 87 -2.00 6.60 -15.55
C PHE A 87 -2.91 6.64 -14.30
N TYR A 88 -4.04 6.00 -14.40
CA TYR A 88 -5.04 5.85 -13.33
C TYR A 88 -5.43 4.38 -13.17
N ALA A 89 -6.06 4.03 -12.05
CA ALA A 89 -6.56 2.68 -11.79
C ALA A 89 -7.80 2.36 -12.65
N HIS A 90 -7.59 2.18 -13.95
CA HIS A 90 -8.62 1.90 -14.95
C HIS A 90 -8.57 0.46 -15.42
N TRP A 91 -9.74 -0.10 -15.79
CA TRP A 91 -9.89 -1.48 -16.24
C TRP A 91 -8.97 -1.87 -17.40
N GLN A 92 -8.73 -0.96 -18.34
CA GLN A 92 -7.81 -1.20 -19.45
C GLN A 92 -6.38 -1.56 -18.99
N HIS A 93 -5.91 -0.98 -17.87
CA HIS A 93 -4.60 -1.29 -17.30
C HIS A 93 -4.60 -2.64 -16.58
N ILE A 94 -5.77 -3.05 -16.04
CA ILE A 94 -5.95 -4.39 -15.49
C ILE A 94 -5.78 -5.44 -16.60
N GLU A 95 -6.45 -5.25 -17.76
CA GLU A 95 -6.37 -6.18 -18.87
C GLU A 95 -4.96 -6.27 -19.47
N SER A 96 -4.28 -5.14 -19.66
CA SER A 96 -2.93 -5.12 -20.20
C SER A 96 -1.91 -5.77 -19.27
N LEU A 97 -1.97 -5.45 -17.97
CA LEU A 97 -1.09 -6.06 -16.97
C LEU A 97 -1.40 -7.55 -16.80
N LYS A 98 -2.68 -7.93 -16.78
CA LYS A 98 -3.08 -9.34 -16.69
C LYS A 98 -2.49 -10.15 -17.84
N SER A 99 -2.65 -9.68 -19.08
CA SER A 99 -2.10 -10.35 -20.27
C SER A 99 -0.58 -10.50 -20.20
N TYR A 100 0.13 -9.49 -19.66
CA TYR A 100 1.57 -9.59 -19.47
C TYR A 100 1.94 -10.63 -18.41
N LEU A 101 1.31 -10.58 -17.22
CA LEU A 101 1.65 -11.45 -16.10
C LEU A 101 1.19 -12.90 -16.32
N GLU A 102 0.12 -13.14 -17.05
CA GLU A 102 -0.40 -14.48 -17.33
C GLU A 102 0.62 -15.36 -18.04
N SER A 103 1.45 -14.78 -18.90
CA SER A 103 2.55 -15.46 -19.60
C SER A 103 3.80 -15.70 -18.74
N LYS A 104 3.84 -15.18 -17.51
CA LYS A 104 5.00 -15.23 -16.59
C LYS A 104 4.71 -16.13 -15.41
N ASP A 105 5.62 -17.04 -15.09
CA ASP A 105 5.60 -17.77 -13.82
C ASP A 105 6.40 -16.97 -12.77
N ALA A 106 5.81 -15.85 -12.33
CA ALA A 106 6.47 -14.91 -11.42
C ALA A 106 5.48 -14.24 -10.48
N ILE A 107 5.97 -13.82 -9.33
CA ILE A 107 5.25 -13.05 -8.31
C ILE A 107 5.44 -11.56 -8.59
N ALA A 108 4.35 -10.82 -8.64
CA ALA A 108 4.40 -9.38 -8.84
C ALA A 108 4.85 -8.64 -7.58
N ILE A 109 5.74 -7.65 -7.78
CA ILE A 109 6.13 -6.66 -6.78
C ILE A 109 5.59 -5.31 -7.27
N ALA A 110 4.54 -4.82 -6.63
CA ALA A 110 3.98 -3.49 -6.89
C ALA A 110 4.90 -2.43 -6.30
N VAL A 111 5.53 -1.61 -7.13
CA VAL A 111 6.36 -0.49 -6.66
C VAL A 111 5.69 0.81 -7.04
N GLY A 112 5.02 1.44 -6.07
CA GLY A 112 4.26 2.64 -6.37
C GLY A 112 3.31 3.10 -5.26
N SER A 113 2.43 4.02 -5.62
CA SER A 113 1.36 4.50 -4.75
C SER A 113 0.07 3.66 -4.95
N GLY A 114 -1.06 4.20 -4.52
CA GLY A 114 -2.35 3.50 -4.55
C GLY A 114 -2.73 2.93 -5.92
N VAL A 115 -2.49 3.66 -7.01
CA VAL A 115 -2.86 3.23 -8.37
C VAL A 115 -2.13 1.94 -8.76
N ILE A 116 -0.80 1.90 -8.56
CA ILE A 116 0.00 0.69 -8.83
C ILE A 116 -0.42 -0.45 -7.90
N ASN A 117 -0.57 -0.17 -6.61
CA ASN A 117 -0.97 -1.18 -5.64
C ASN A 117 -2.30 -1.84 -6.00
N ASP A 118 -3.34 -1.05 -6.28
CA ASP A 118 -4.67 -1.57 -6.57
C ASP A 118 -4.72 -2.30 -7.92
N THR A 119 -3.99 -1.80 -8.92
CA THR A 119 -3.85 -2.48 -10.22
C THR A 119 -3.20 -3.86 -10.06
N VAL A 120 -2.07 -3.94 -9.36
CA VAL A 120 -1.35 -5.21 -9.14
C VAL A 120 -2.14 -6.15 -8.23
N LYS A 121 -2.77 -5.62 -7.19
CA LYS A 121 -3.62 -6.37 -6.25
C LYS A 121 -4.72 -7.13 -6.99
N LEU A 122 -5.49 -6.41 -7.82
CA LEU A 122 -6.57 -7.04 -8.58
C LEU A 122 -6.07 -8.05 -9.60
N VAL A 123 -5.03 -7.70 -10.38
CA VAL A 123 -4.47 -8.62 -11.39
C VAL A 123 -3.89 -9.87 -10.75
N SER A 124 -3.14 -9.74 -9.65
CA SER A 124 -2.60 -10.89 -8.93
C SER A 124 -3.72 -11.82 -8.44
N HIS A 125 -4.80 -11.25 -7.90
CA HIS A 125 -5.98 -12.01 -7.50
C HIS A 125 -6.64 -12.75 -8.68
N MET A 126 -6.83 -12.07 -9.82
CA MET A 126 -7.40 -12.67 -11.02
C MET A 126 -6.57 -13.85 -11.57
N LEU A 127 -5.26 -13.83 -11.33
CA LEU A 127 -4.32 -14.90 -11.70
C LEU A 127 -4.14 -15.96 -10.60
N GLY A 128 -4.87 -15.86 -9.48
CA GLY A 128 -4.75 -16.78 -8.34
C GLY A 128 -3.40 -16.69 -7.62
N ARG A 129 -2.73 -15.54 -7.69
CA ARG A 129 -1.39 -15.31 -7.10
C ARG A 129 -1.45 -14.32 -5.97
N ARG A 130 -0.50 -14.44 -5.02
CA ARG A 130 -0.22 -13.39 -4.05
C ARG A 130 0.79 -12.41 -4.65
N TYR A 131 0.98 -11.26 -4.00
CA TYR A 131 1.92 -10.24 -4.44
C TYR A 131 2.58 -9.54 -3.25
N MET A 132 3.64 -8.80 -3.51
CA MET A 132 4.32 -7.92 -2.57
C MET A 132 4.14 -6.45 -3.01
N CYS A 133 4.15 -5.51 -2.07
CA CYS A 133 4.06 -4.10 -2.38
C CYS A 133 5.19 -3.31 -1.70
N VAL A 134 5.77 -2.37 -2.46
CA VAL A 134 6.71 -1.34 -1.99
C VAL A 134 6.04 0.01 -2.23
N GLY A 135 5.56 0.65 -1.17
CA GLY A 135 4.90 1.94 -1.22
C GLY A 135 5.89 3.08 -1.42
N THR A 136 5.60 4.00 -2.34
CA THR A 136 6.47 5.14 -2.67
C THR A 136 5.94 6.48 -2.19
N ALA A 137 4.75 6.54 -1.64
CA ALA A 137 4.14 7.76 -1.11
C ALA A 137 3.15 7.45 0.01
N ALA A 138 3.03 8.32 1.00
CA ALA A 138 2.00 8.26 2.03
C ALA A 138 0.68 8.87 1.51
N SER A 139 0.14 8.33 0.40
CA SER A 139 -1.00 8.89 -0.33
C SER A 139 -2.36 8.35 0.08
N MET A 140 -2.38 7.27 0.84
CA MET A 140 -3.57 6.60 1.38
C MET A 140 -3.17 5.67 2.52
N ASP A 141 -4.13 5.15 3.27
CA ASP A 141 -3.92 4.09 4.28
C ASP A 141 -4.28 2.68 3.79
N GLY A 142 -4.88 2.58 2.61
CA GLY A 142 -5.39 1.34 2.04
C GLY A 142 -4.37 0.36 1.42
N PHE A 143 -3.05 0.56 1.58
CA PHE A 143 -2.04 -0.32 0.98
C PHE A 143 -2.23 -1.79 1.37
N THR A 144 -2.50 -2.05 2.64
CA THR A 144 -2.73 -3.39 3.20
C THR A 144 -4.20 -3.69 3.49
N ALA A 145 -5.11 -2.91 2.91
CA ALA A 145 -6.54 -3.17 3.00
C ALA A 145 -6.99 -4.23 1.98
N TYR A 146 -8.06 -4.95 2.33
CA TYR A 146 -8.79 -5.82 1.41
C TYR A 146 -9.53 -4.99 0.37
N GLY A 147 -9.56 -5.47 -0.87
CA GLY A 147 -10.21 -4.79 -1.99
C GLY A 147 -9.30 -3.83 -2.76
N ALA A 148 -9.63 -3.64 -4.03
CA ALA A 148 -8.98 -2.69 -4.94
C ALA A 148 -10.00 -1.77 -5.59
N SER A 149 -9.70 -0.48 -5.67
CA SER A 149 -10.59 0.54 -6.21
C SER A 149 -10.22 0.85 -7.67
N ILE A 150 -11.01 0.35 -8.61
CA ILE A 150 -10.74 0.43 -10.06
C ILE A 150 -11.91 1.11 -10.78
N THR A 151 -11.60 1.99 -11.72
CA THR A 151 -12.61 2.58 -12.60
C THR A 151 -12.89 1.62 -13.76
N LYS A 152 -14.13 1.16 -13.85
CA LYS A 152 -14.62 0.32 -14.94
C LYS A 152 -15.93 0.89 -15.46
N ASP A 153 -16.06 0.98 -16.78
CA ASP A 153 -17.25 1.51 -17.46
C ASP A 153 -17.68 2.90 -16.95
N GLY A 154 -16.70 3.77 -16.70
CA GLY A 154 -16.89 5.13 -16.19
C GLY A 154 -17.23 5.23 -14.69
N ASN A 155 -17.35 4.10 -13.98
CA ASN A 155 -17.68 4.07 -12.56
C ASN A 155 -16.52 3.52 -11.72
N LYS A 156 -16.25 4.17 -10.58
CA LYS A 156 -15.31 3.67 -9.58
C LYS A 156 -15.96 2.53 -8.80
N GLN A 157 -15.37 1.34 -8.85
CA GLN A 157 -15.88 0.11 -8.23
C GLN A 157 -14.80 -0.48 -7.33
N THR A 158 -15.22 -1.09 -6.22
CA THR A 158 -14.33 -1.87 -5.36
C THR A 158 -14.44 -3.35 -5.72
N PHE A 159 -13.31 -3.95 -6.07
CA PHE A 159 -13.22 -5.38 -6.38
C PHE A 159 -12.65 -6.12 -5.19
N ASP A 160 -13.29 -7.21 -4.82
CA ASP A 160 -12.85 -8.08 -3.73
C ASP A 160 -11.54 -8.78 -4.09
N CYS A 161 -10.48 -8.46 -3.38
CA CYS A 161 -9.18 -9.09 -3.55
C CYS A 161 -8.30 -8.91 -2.30
N PRO A 162 -7.44 -9.90 -1.98
CA PRO A 162 -6.62 -9.87 -0.77
C PRO A 162 -5.52 -8.80 -0.83
N ALA A 163 -5.19 -8.29 0.34
CA ALA A 163 -4.06 -7.38 0.54
C ALA A 163 -2.71 -8.04 0.14
N PRO A 164 -1.61 -7.26 -0.05
CA PRO A 164 -0.29 -7.81 -0.32
C PRO A 164 0.15 -8.75 0.80
N LEU A 165 0.88 -9.81 0.45
CA LEU A 165 1.43 -10.73 1.43
C LEU A 165 2.53 -10.06 2.27
N GLY A 166 3.32 -9.18 1.64
CA GLY A 166 4.33 -8.32 2.26
C GLY A 166 4.24 -6.88 1.80
N PHE A 167 4.51 -5.95 2.71
CA PHE A 167 4.51 -4.51 2.42
C PHE A 167 5.75 -3.82 2.99
N ILE A 168 6.41 -3.00 2.17
CA ILE A 168 7.51 -2.13 2.56
C ILE A 168 7.12 -0.67 2.33
N MET A 169 7.41 0.20 3.30
CA MET A 169 7.33 1.65 3.15
C MET A 169 8.63 2.29 3.62
N ASP A 170 9.38 2.83 2.67
CA ASP A 170 10.54 3.64 2.98
C ASP A 170 10.13 5.08 3.29
N SER A 171 10.40 5.52 4.51
CA SER A 171 9.99 6.85 4.96
C SER A 171 10.75 7.99 4.29
N GLU A 172 11.94 7.77 3.74
CA GLU A 172 12.68 8.78 2.98
C GLU A 172 12.07 8.95 1.59
N ILE A 173 11.75 7.85 0.92
CA ILE A 173 11.04 7.87 -0.38
C ILE A 173 9.67 8.52 -0.21
N ALA A 174 8.90 8.12 0.80
CA ALA A 174 7.58 8.69 1.05
C ALA A 174 7.63 10.19 1.39
N ALA A 175 8.65 10.64 2.11
CA ALA A 175 8.85 12.06 2.43
C ALA A 175 9.29 12.90 1.22
N ALA A 176 9.99 12.30 0.25
CA ALA A 176 10.41 12.95 -0.99
C ALA A 176 9.30 12.99 -2.07
N ALA A 177 8.20 12.27 -1.87
CA ALA A 177 7.07 12.24 -2.79
C ALA A 177 6.40 13.63 -2.92
N PRO A 178 5.69 13.92 -4.03
CA PRO A 178 4.93 15.16 -4.20
C PRO A 178 4.01 15.45 -3.01
N LYS A 179 3.95 16.69 -2.58
CA LYS A 179 3.18 17.14 -1.39
C LYS A 179 1.69 16.84 -1.51
N GLU A 180 1.18 16.84 -2.73
CA GLU A 180 -0.21 16.51 -3.06
C GLU A 180 -0.56 15.08 -2.64
N LEU A 181 0.39 14.14 -2.75
CA LEU A 181 0.20 12.77 -2.30
C LEU A 181 0.13 12.68 -0.76
N ALA A 182 0.97 13.42 -0.05
CA ALA A 182 0.86 13.50 1.41
C ALA A 182 -0.44 14.17 1.86
N ALA A 183 -0.92 15.21 1.13
CA ALA A 183 -2.21 15.83 1.40
C ALA A 183 -3.38 14.87 1.16
N SER A 184 -3.30 14.05 0.10
CA SER A 184 -4.27 12.98 -0.17
C SER A 184 -4.32 11.96 0.96
N GLY A 185 -3.16 11.47 1.42
CA GLY A 185 -3.09 10.53 2.54
C GLY A 185 -3.62 11.12 3.86
N TYR A 186 -3.37 12.41 4.08
CA TYR A 186 -3.95 13.11 5.24
C TYR A 186 -5.47 13.19 5.16
N ALA A 187 -6.02 13.50 3.97
CA ALA A 187 -7.47 13.52 3.76
C ALA A 187 -8.11 12.13 3.97
N ASP A 188 -7.44 11.08 3.49
CA ASP A 188 -7.86 9.69 3.70
C ASP A 188 -7.85 9.29 5.18
N LEU A 189 -6.83 9.73 5.93
CA LEU A 189 -6.77 9.54 7.38
C LEU A 189 -7.93 10.23 8.10
N ILE A 190 -8.28 11.47 7.74
CA ILE A 190 -9.39 12.21 8.36
C ILE A 190 -10.74 11.56 8.03
N ALA A 191 -10.89 10.95 6.87
CA ALA A 191 -12.11 10.22 6.50
C ALA A 191 -12.45 9.07 7.46
N LYS A 192 -11.50 8.64 8.33
CA LYS A 192 -11.76 7.67 9.39
C LYS A 192 -12.69 8.21 10.49
N ILE A 193 -12.86 9.54 10.60
CA ILE A 193 -13.80 10.14 11.56
C ILE A 193 -15.25 9.86 11.15
N PRO A 194 -15.73 10.25 9.94
CA PRO A 194 -17.07 9.89 9.52
C PRO A 194 -17.26 8.38 9.35
N ALA A 195 -16.26 7.64 8.84
CA ALA A 195 -16.33 6.18 8.73
C ALA A 195 -16.50 5.50 10.12
N GLY A 196 -15.86 6.03 11.15
CA GLY A 196 -16.05 5.56 12.52
C GLY A 196 -17.48 5.83 13.02
N ALA A 197 -18.05 7.00 12.71
CA ALA A 197 -19.44 7.31 13.07
C ALA A 197 -20.44 6.38 12.37
N ASP A 198 -20.21 6.05 11.09
CA ASP A 198 -21.01 5.08 10.33
C ASP A 198 -20.92 3.67 10.95
N TRP A 199 -19.74 3.26 11.38
CA TRP A 199 -19.56 1.96 12.04
C TRP A 199 -20.25 1.91 13.40
N MET A 200 -20.21 3.01 14.18
CA MET A 200 -20.99 3.12 15.42
C MET A 200 -22.50 2.99 15.17
N LEU A 201 -22.99 3.61 14.09
CA LEU A 201 -24.39 3.47 13.70
C LEU A 201 -24.72 2.02 13.30
N ALA A 202 -23.89 1.38 12.50
CA ALA A 202 -24.05 -0.01 12.09
C ALA A 202 -24.07 -0.96 13.29
N ASP A 203 -23.21 -0.75 14.29
CA ASP A 203 -23.22 -1.52 15.54
C ASP A 203 -24.50 -1.30 16.35
N ALA A 204 -24.94 -0.05 16.46
CA ALA A 204 -26.14 0.31 17.22
C ALA A 204 -27.42 -0.30 16.64
N VAL A 205 -27.52 -0.39 15.29
CA VAL A 205 -28.67 -1.03 14.61
C VAL A 205 -28.48 -2.55 14.44
N GLY A 206 -27.36 -3.10 14.87
CA GLY A 206 -27.08 -4.54 14.85
C GLY A 206 -26.71 -5.13 13.49
N SER A 207 -26.37 -4.28 12.50
CA SER A 207 -25.96 -4.74 11.17
C SER A 207 -24.51 -5.19 11.11
N GLU A 208 -23.61 -4.52 11.85
CA GLU A 208 -22.18 -4.87 11.92
C GLU A 208 -21.61 -4.49 13.29
N LYS A 209 -21.05 -5.49 13.98
CA LYS A 209 -20.45 -5.27 15.30
C LYS A 209 -19.07 -4.62 15.21
N ILE A 210 -18.79 -3.65 16.09
CA ILE A 210 -17.47 -3.06 16.22
C ILE A 210 -16.49 -4.10 16.76
N ASP A 211 -15.42 -4.38 16.00
CA ASP A 211 -14.22 -5.04 16.54
C ASP A 211 -13.43 -4.03 17.34
N SER A 212 -13.36 -4.22 18.65
CA SER A 212 -12.74 -3.27 19.58
C SER A 212 -11.25 -3.03 19.29
N PHE A 213 -10.53 -4.05 18.81
CA PHE A 213 -9.12 -3.91 18.47
C PHE A 213 -8.93 -3.12 17.16
N ALA A 214 -9.71 -3.41 16.13
CA ALA A 214 -9.67 -2.65 14.88
C ALA A 214 -10.08 -1.20 15.11
N TRP A 215 -11.10 -0.98 15.94
CA TRP A 215 -11.53 0.35 16.36
C TRP A 215 -10.40 1.13 17.04
N GLU A 216 -9.76 0.53 18.08
CA GLU A 216 -8.63 1.15 18.77
C GLU A 216 -7.50 1.51 17.80
N LEU A 217 -7.14 0.58 16.89
CA LEU A 217 -6.06 0.76 15.94
C LEU A 217 -6.34 1.91 14.96
N VAL A 218 -7.57 2.02 14.45
CA VAL A 218 -7.96 3.04 13.47
C VAL A 218 -8.16 4.41 14.11
N GLN A 219 -8.76 4.47 15.31
CA GLN A 219 -9.06 5.74 16.00
C GLN A 219 -7.86 6.31 16.77
N ASP A 220 -6.83 5.47 17.01
CA ASP A 220 -5.63 5.90 17.72
C ASP A 220 -4.83 6.92 16.88
N GLY A 221 -4.48 8.02 17.50
CA GLY A 221 -3.71 9.09 16.84
C GLY A 221 -4.52 10.03 15.93
N LEU A 222 -5.81 9.81 15.66
CA LEU A 222 -6.60 10.75 14.83
C LEU A 222 -6.66 12.16 15.44
N LYS A 223 -6.79 12.28 16.76
CA LYS A 223 -6.78 13.59 17.45
C LYS A 223 -5.43 14.29 17.30
N ASP A 224 -4.35 13.53 17.41
CA ASP A 224 -2.99 14.06 17.25
C ASP A 224 -2.74 14.49 15.82
N ALA A 225 -3.19 13.71 14.84
CA ALA A 225 -3.10 14.04 13.41
C ALA A 225 -3.84 15.35 13.08
N LEU A 226 -5.02 15.57 13.64
CA LEU A 226 -5.75 16.84 13.52
C LEU A 226 -4.98 18.02 14.11
N SER A 227 -4.30 17.81 15.24
CA SER A 227 -3.52 18.85 15.91
C SER A 227 -2.25 19.23 15.15
N ILE A 228 -1.65 18.32 14.40
CA ILE A 228 -0.45 18.56 13.59
C ILE A 228 -0.75 19.57 12.47
N ARG A 229 -1.90 19.49 11.83
CA ARG A 229 -2.29 20.41 10.76
C ARG A 229 -2.26 21.89 11.19
N LEU A 230 -2.69 22.19 12.40
CA LEU A 230 -2.75 23.58 12.92
C LEU A 230 -1.36 24.21 13.07
N ARG A 231 -0.27 23.42 13.05
CA ARG A 231 1.11 23.90 13.17
C ARG A 231 1.79 24.19 11.82
N PHE A 232 1.29 23.67 10.69
CA PHE A 232 1.99 23.64 9.41
C PHE A 232 1.30 24.40 8.26
N LEU A 233 0.12 24.94 8.45
CA LEU A 233 -0.51 25.79 7.43
C LEU A 233 -0.37 27.26 7.84
N PRO A 234 0.37 28.09 7.08
CA PRO A 234 0.13 29.53 7.09
C PRO A 234 -1.30 29.72 6.56
N VAL A 235 -2.22 30.18 7.41
CA VAL A 235 -3.54 30.60 6.98
C VAL A 235 -3.34 31.93 6.24
N THR A 236 -3.09 31.86 4.96
CA THR A 236 -3.25 32.99 4.04
C THR A 236 -4.58 32.79 3.35
N TYR A 237 -5.64 33.37 3.92
CA TYR A 237 -6.82 33.67 3.13
C TYR A 237 -6.50 34.89 2.26
N PRO A 238 -6.88 34.88 0.95
CA PRO A 238 -6.82 36.09 0.12
C PRO A 238 -7.78 37.15 0.61
#